data_b673ea492ca010e3ff07eb15ecfe93c8
#
_entry.id   b673ea492ca010e3ff07eb15ecfe93c8
#
_cell.length_a   1.000
_cell.length_b   1.000
_cell.length_c   1.000
_cell.angle_alpha   90.00
_cell.angle_beta   90.00
_cell.angle_gamma   90.00
#
_symmetry.space_group_name_H-M   'P 1'
#
loop_
_entity.id
_entity.type
_entity.pdbx_description
1 polymer ?
#
loop_
_entity_poly.entity_id
_entity_poly.type
_entity_poly.pdbx_seq_one_letter_code
_entity_poly.pdbx_strand_id
1 'polypeptide(L)'
;MSLFRELKIDKGKNSVEERNVTKIPVRHELPRLSKIGVYCRVSTNQPEQLHSMSAQASHLTRTVLHSRGWILIDIYLDFHTGLNDNRPELQRLLKDCRSGNVDTILTKSVSRFGRNTAETIRLIRELNAIGARIIFENEEIDTSKCESEFLVTLIEAYAQEESYNRSENIRWANAKWNIASL
;
A
#
# COMPACT_ATOMS: atom_id res chain seq x y z
N MET A 1 -1.70 2.20 55.59
CA MET A 1 -1.88 3.10 56.73
C MET A 1 -2.58 4.37 56.24
N SER A 2 -3.80 4.51 56.80
CA SER A 2 -4.79 5.51 56.44
C SER A 2 -4.42 6.90 56.93
N LEU A 3 -4.61 7.90 56.07
CA LEU A 3 -4.60 9.32 56.44
C LEU A 3 -5.89 9.95 55.87
N PHE A 4 -7.00 9.60 56.49
CA PHE A 4 -8.18 10.44 56.43
C PHE A 4 -8.18 11.39 57.65
N ARG A 5 -7.97 12.65 57.38
CA ARG A 5 -8.20 13.74 58.34
C ARG A 5 -9.67 14.14 58.19
N GLU A 6 -10.45 13.90 59.26
CA GLU A 6 -11.80 14.43 59.40
C GLU A 6 -11.77 15.95 59.45
N LEU A 7 -12.40 16.59 58.47
CA LEU A 7 -12.75 18.02 58.53
C LEU A 7 -14.17 18.11 59.14
N LYS A 8 -14.25 18.62 60.36
CA LYS A 8 -15.50 19.09 60.98
C LYS A 8 -16.00 20.28 60.18
N ILE A 9 -17.18 20.13 59.55
CA ILE A 9 -17.85 21.22 58.85
C ILE A 9 -18.87 21.84 59.81
N ASP A 10 -18.66 23.11 60.02
CA ASP A 10 -19.57 23.98 60.78
C ASP A 10 -20.88 24.20 60.00
N LYS A 11 -22.02 24.13 60.68
CA LYS A 11 -23.36 24.28 60.07
C LYS A 11 -23.68 25.76 59.87
N GLY A 12 -23.18 26.35 58.81
CA GLY A 12 -23.62 27.65 58.33
C GLY A 12 -24.09 27.52 56.87
N LYS A 13 -25.37 27.83 56.64
CA LYS A 13 -26.09 27.85 55.36
C LYS A 13 -25.23 28.31 54.19
N ASN A 14 -24.88 27.37 53.30
CA ASN A 14 -24.61 27.69 51.88
C ASN A 14 -24.92 26.42 51.09
N SER A 15 -25.86 26.51 50.15
CA SER A 15 -26.16 25.52 49.20
C SER A 15 -24.94 25.30 48.29
N VAL A 16 -24.22 24.21 48.51
CA VAL A 16 -23.14 23.78 47.61
C VAL A 16 -23.84 23.17 46.40
N GLU A 17 -23.83 23.85 45.26
CA GLU A 17 -24.17 23.27 44.00
C GLU A 17 -23.24 22.06 43.76
N GLU A 18 -23.83 20.85 43.72
CA GLU A 18 -23.13 19.63 43.32
C GLU A 18 -22.65 19.82 41.87
N ARG A 19 -21.39 20.08 41.68
CA ARG A 19 -20.78 20.05 40.35
C ARG A 19 -20.69 18.61 39.90
N ASN A 20 -21.54 18.23 38.96
CA ASN A 20 -21.46 16.94 38.28
C ASN A 20 -20.16 16.92 37.43
N VAL A 21 -19.10 16.35 37.98
CA VAL A 21 -17.85 16.14 37.27
C VAL A 21 -17.98 14.87 36.43
N THR A 22 -18.32 15.01 35.17
CA THR A 22 -18.31 13.90 34.21
C THR A 22 -16.86 13.58 33.85
N LYS A 23 -16.33 12.46 34.32
CA LYS A 23 -15.03 11.94 33.86
C LYS A 23 -15.18 11.50 32.41
N ILE A 24 -14.68 12.27 31.46
CA ILE A 24 -14.54 11.88 30.06
C ILE A 24 -13.35 10.91 29.99
N PRO A 25 -13.56 9.62 29.67
CA PRO A 25 -12.43 8.70 29.49
C PRO A 25 -11.65 9.15 28.25
N VAL A 26 -10.45 9.63 28.46
CA VAL A 26 -9.51 9.88 27.35
C VAL A 26 -9.06 8.52 26.84
N ARG A 27 -9.70 8.03 25.78
CA ARG A 27 -9.23 6.86 25.04
C ARG A 27 -7.95 7.28 24.29
N HIS A 28 -6.81 7.02 24.88
CA HIS A 28 -5.54 6.99 24.16
C HIS A 28 -5.49 5.68 23.36
N GLU A 29 -6.29 5.56 22.31
CA GLU A 29 -6.04 4.55 21.28
C GLU A 29 -4.79 5.05 20.55
N LEU A 30 -3.67 4.38 20.78
CA LEU A 30 -2.48 4.61 19.96
C LEU A 30 -2.86 4.41 18.48
N PRO A 31 -2.52 5.34 17.59
CA PRO A 31 -2.84 5.19 16.19
C PRO A 31 -2.27 3.87 15.69
N ARG A 32 -3.14 3.03 15.12
CA ARG A 32 -2.74 1.74 14.58
C ARG A 32 -1.79 2.00 13.41
N LEU A 33 -0.56 1.55 13.54
CA LEU A 33 0.44 1.66 12.48
C LEU A 33 0.09 0.70 11.35
N SER A 34 0.08 1.18 10.10
CA SER A 34 -0.03 0.33 8.92
C SER A 34 1.30 -0.40 8.67
N LYS A 35 1.23 -1.72 8.54
CA LYS A 35 2.36 -2.61 8.32
C LYS A 35 2.59 -2.75 6.81
N ILE A 36 3.61 -2.07 6.30
CA ILE A 36 3.85 -1.92 4.86
C ILE A 36 4.81 -2.99 4.34
N GLY A 37 4.37 -3.76 3.33
CA GLY A 37 5.23 -4.53 2.45
C GLY A 37 5.45 -3.78 1.14
N VAL A 38 6.69 -3.47 0.80
CA VAL A 38 7.04 -2.86 -0.49
C VAL A 38 7.25 -3.95 -1.52
N TYR A 39 6.51 -3.90 -2.64
CA TYR A 39 6.67 -4.86 -3.72
C TYR A 39 7.20 -4.20 -5.00
N CYS A 40 8.30 -4.76 -5.53
CA CYS A 40 8.90 -4.34 -6.78
C CYS A 40 9.08 -5.52 -7.72
N ARG A 41 8.75 -5.31 -9.02
CA ARG A 41 9.01 -6.27 -10.09
C ARG A 41 9.78 -5.58 -11.23
N VAL A 42 10.87 -6.21 -11.66
CA VAL A 42 11.71 -5.70 -12.76
C VAL A 42 12.03 -6.81 -13.74
N SER A 43 12.28 -6.43 -14.99
CA SER A 43 12.81 -7.33 -16.02
C SER A 43 14.32 -7.38 -15.94
N THR A 44 14.94 -8.57 -16.09
CA THR A 44 16.39 -8.78 -15.86
C THR A 44 17.24 -8.68 -17.12
N ASN A 45 16.67 -8.22 -18.25
CA ASN A 45 17.36 -8.34 -19.55
C ASN A 45 18.57 -7.42 -19.74
N GLN A 46 18.87 -6.48 -18.80
CA GLN A 46 20.01 -5.58 -18.90
C GLN A 46 20.52 -5.10 -17.52
N PRO A 47 21.84 -4.87 -17.33
CA PRO A 47 22.41 -4.36 -16.08
C PRO A 47 21.81 -3.02 -15.61
N GLU A 48 21.38 -2.17 -16.55
CA GLU A 48 20.74 -0.88 -16.29
C GLU A 48 19.40 -1.03 -15.53
N GLN A 49 18.75 -2.19 -15.66
CA GLN A 49 17.50 -2.47 -14.99
C GLN A 49 17.67 -2.83 -13.50
N LEU A 50 18.85 -3.32 -13.10
CA LEU A 50 19.21 -3.50 -11.70
C LEU A 50 19.32 -2.15 -10.99
N HIS A 51 19.90 -1.13 -11.64
CA HIS A 51 19.90 0.24 -11.12
C HIS A 51 18.48 0.81 -11.01
N SER A 52 17.63 0.55 -11.99
CA SER A 52 16.22 0.96 -11.96
C SER A 52 15.46 0.31 -10.81
N MET A 53 15.73 -0.97 -10.48
CA MET A 53 15.11 -1.66 -9.35
C MET A 53 15.55 -1.08 -8.02
N SER A 54 16.84 -0.91 -7.83
CA SER A 54 17.41 -0.31 -6.64
C SER A 54 16.83 1.09 -6.39
N ALA A 55 16.70 1.90 -7.46
CA ALA A 55 16.08 3.21 -7.39
C ALA A 55 14.59 3.14 -7.01
N GLN A 56 13.82 2.20 -7.60
CA GLN A 56 12.40 2.01 -7.28
C GLN A 56 12.20 1.57 -5.82
N ALA A 57 12.94 0.54 -5.38
CA ALA A 57 12.89 0.06 -4.01
C ALA A 57 13.26 1.15 -3.02
N SER A 58 14.33 1.90 -3.29
CA SER A 58 14.77 3.02 -2.45
C SER A 58 13.75 4.15 -2.40
N HIS A 59 13.08 4.45 -3.52
CA HIS A 59 12.03 5.47 -3.58
C HIS A 59 10.83 5.06 -2.74
N LEU A 60 10.25 3.88 -2.98
CA LEU A 60 9.10 3.39 -2.22
C LEU A 60 9.40 3.22 -0.72
N THR A 61 10.60 2.74 -0.39
CA THR A 61 11.06 2.65 1.01
C THR A 61 11.08 4.03 1.67
N ARG A 62 11.59 5.04 0.96
CA ARG A 62 11.64 6.42 1.43
C ARG A 62 10.23 6.98 1.65
N THR A 63 9.30 6.70 0.74
CA THR A 63 7.88 7.04 0.87
C THR A 63 7.30 6.45 2.16
N VAL A 64 7.57 5.17 2.47
CA VAL A 64 7.13 4.54 3.72
C VAL A 64 7.72 5.26 4.95
N LEU A 65 9.03 5.48 4.95
CA LEU A 65 9.74 6.06 6.10
C LEU A 65 9.33 7.52 6.41
N HIS A 66 8.89 8.27 5.40
CA HIS A 66 8.41 9.65 5.58
C HIS A 66 6.91 9.72 5.90
N SER A 67 6.16 8.62 5.76
CA SER A 67 4.72 8.59 6.00
C SER A 67 4.41 8.33 7.46
N ARG A 68 3.70 9.27 8.11
CA ARG A 68 3.28 9.09 9.50
C ARG A 68 2.29 7.93 9.62
N GLY A 69 2.48 7.07 10.61
CA GLY A 69 1.60 5.93 10.85
C GLY A 69 1.89 4.70 10.00
N TRP A 70 2.98 4.70 9.23
CA TRP A 70 3.45 3.55 8.46
C TRP A 70 4.70 2.95 9.10
N ILE A 71 4.82 1.63 9.04
CA ILE A 71 6.02 0.89 9.42
C ILE A 71 6.40 -0.08 8.31
N LEU A 72 7.64 -0.02 7.84
CA LEU A 72 8.16 -0.94 6.86
C LEU A 72 8.38 -2.30 7.51
N ILE A 73 7.75 -3.34 6.97
CA ILE A 73 7.95 -4.73 7.42
C ILE A 73 9.03 -5.38 6.59
N ASP A 74 8.90 -5.37 5.25
CA ASP A 74 9.90 -5.96 4.36
C ASP A 74 9.78 -5.41 2.93
N ILE A 75 10.80 -5.74 2.10
CA ILE A 75 10.87 -5.42 0.68
C ILE A 75 10.89 -6.73 -0.11
N TYR A 76 9.94 -6.89 -1.02
CA TYR A 76 9.74 -8.08 -1.84
C TYR A 76 10.12 -7.77 -3.29
N LEU A 77 11.13 -8.45 -3.81
CA LEU A 77 11.75 -8.15 -5.10
C LEU A 77 11.67 -9.35 -6.03
N ASP A 78 10.83 -9.30 -7.07
CA ASP A 78 10.75 -10.32 -8.11
C ASP A 78 11.44 -9.88 -9.39
N PHE A 79 12.17 -10.83 -10.00
CA PHE A 79 12.84 -10.64 -11.28
C PHE A 79 12.06 -11.38 -12.37
N HIS A 80 11.73 -10.67 -13.44
CA HIS A 80 11.10 -11.27 -14.61
C HIS A 80 12.16 -11.61 -15.66
N THR A 81 12.44 -12.90 -15.83
CA THR A 81 13.37 -13.43 -16.83
C THR A 81 12.62 -14.00 -18.02
N GLY A 82 12.00 -13.29 -18.87
CA GLY A 82 11.25 -13.70 -20.06
C GLY A 82 10.80 -15.18 -20.24
N LEU A 83 11.59 -16.12 -19.71
CA LEU A 83 11.36 -17.58 -19.76
C LEU A 83 10.73 -18.15 -18.48
N ASN A 84 10.86 -17.50 -17.35
CA ASN A 84 10.35 -17.96 -16.07
C ASN A 84 9.62 -16.85 -15.35
N ASP A 85 8.30 -16.98 -15.28
CA ASP A 85 7.41 -16.02 -14.64
C ASP A 85 7.07 -16.45 -13.20
N ASN A 86 7.99 -17.15 -12.55
CA ASN A 86 7.85 -17.49 -11.15
C ASN A 86 8.07 -16.23 -10.29
N ARG A 87 7.16 -16.01 -9.33
CA ARG A 87 7.13 -14.81 -8.48
C ARG A 87 7.17 -15.23 -7.00
N PRO A 88 8.30 -15.77 -6.54
CA PRO A 88 8.43 -16.30 -5.18
C PRO A 88 8.21 -15.21 -4.12
N GLU A 89 8.67 -14.00 -4.39
CA GLU A 89 8.55 -12.90 -3.45
C GLU A 89 7.10 -12.37 -3.36
N LEU A 90 6.35 -12.37 -4.46
CA LEU A 90 4.91 -12.09 -4.39
C LEU A 90 4.20 -13.15 -3.54
N GLN A 91 4.52 -14.45 -3.70
CA GLN A 91 3.92 -15.51 -2.90
C GLN A 91 4.26 -15.36 -1.42
N ARG A 92 5.51 -14.97 -1.10
CA ARG A 92 5.94 -14.65 0.27
C ARG A 92 5.15 -13.47 0.84
N LEU A 93 5.02 -12.39 0.09
CA LEU A 93 4.22 -11.22 0.46
C LEU A 93 2.75 -11.59 0.74
N LEU A 94 2.11 -12.36 -0.15
CA LEU A 94 0.74 -12.81 0.04
C LEU A 94 0.58 -13.69 1.30
N LYS A 95 1.57 -14.52 1.60
CA LYS A 95 1.61 -15.30 2.85
C LYS A 95 1.68 -14.39 4.08
N ASP A 96 2.52 -13.35 4.03
CA ASP A 96 2.66 -12.38 5.13
C ASP A 96 1.38 -11.53 5.30
N CYS A 97 0.67 -11.22 4.22
CA CYS A 97 -0.65 -10.60 4.31
C CYS A 97 -1.68 -11.51 4.99
N ARG A 98 -1.73 -12.80 4.61
CA ARG A 98 -2.65 -13.79 5.21
C ARG A 98 -2.37 -14.02 6.69
N SER A 99 -1.11 -13.93 7.12
CA SER A 99 -0.72 -14.05 8.54
C SER A 99 -0.89 -12.76 9.34
N GLY A 100 -1.28 -11.65 8.69
CA GLY A 100 -1.42 -10.34 9.33
C GLY A 100 -0.08 -9.67 9.68
N ASN A 101 1.04 -10.15 9.15
CA ASN A 101 2.35 -9.50 9.28
C ASN A 101 2.43 -8.23 8.44
N VAL A 102 1.76 -8.22 7.27
CA VAL A 102 1.60 -7.08 6.37
C VAL A 102 0.11 -6.81 6.20
N ASP A 103 -0.32 -5.56 6.31
CA ASP A 103 -1.70 -5.13 6.08
C ASP A 103 -1.84 -4.19 4.87
N THR A 104 -0.73 -3.67 4.38
CA THR A 104 -0.71 -2.73 3.27
C THR A 104 0.46 -3.05 2.33
N ILE A 105 0.16 -3.25 1.06
CA ILE A 105 1.17 -3.42 0.01
C ILE A 105 1.36 -2.08 -0.69
N LEU A 106 2.61 -1.63 -0.80
CA LEU A 106 2.98 -0.46 -1.61
C LEU A 106 3.75 -0.93 -2.84
N THR A 107 3.27 -0.59 -4.02
CA THR A 107 3.92 -0.91 -5.30
C THR A 107 3.85 0.29 -6.24
N LYS A 108 4.76 0.33 -7.21
CA LYS A 108 4.88 1.47 -8.11
C LYS A 108 3.67 1.63 -9.05
N SER A 109 3.17 0.52 -9.62
CA SER A 109 2.08 0.55 -10.59
C SER A 109 1.31 -0.76 -10.66
N VAL A 110 0.10 -0.70 -11.21
CA VAL A 110 -0.76 -1.86 -11.48
C VAL A 110 -0.03 -2.90 -12.35
N SER A 111 0.66 -2.46 -13.40
CA SER A 111 1.41 -3.33 -14.32
C SER A 111 2.61 -4.03 -13.68
N ARG A 112 3.14 -3.49 -12.58
CA ARG A 112 4.23 -4.13 -11.80
C ARG A 112 3.69 -5.15 -10.82
N PHE A 113 2.45 -4.99 -10.37
CA PHE A 113 1.83 -5.89 -9.41
C PHE A 113 1.27 -7.16 -10.07
N GLY A 114 0.38 -7.03 -11.05
CA GLY A 114 -0.21 -8.16 -11.78
C GLY A 114 0.50 -8.47 -13.10
N ARG A 115 0.26 -9.67 -13.66
CA ARG A 115 0.68 -10.06 -15.02
C ARG A 115 -0.30 -9.55 -16.06
N ASN A 116 -1.55 -9.53 -15.70
CA ASN A 116 -2.67 -9.09 -16.50
C ASN A 116 -3.78 -8.56 -15.59
N THR A 117 -4.75 -7.92 -16.19
CA THR A 117 -5.89 -7.30 -15.49
C THR A 117 -6.66 -8.30 -14.63
N ALA A 118 -6.93 -9.50 -15.15
CA ALA A 118 -7.71 -10.52 -14.42
C ALA A 118 -6.98 -11.02 -13.16
N GLU A 119 -5.68 -11.28 -13.25
CA GLU A 119 -4.85 -11.64 -12.09
C GLU A 119 -4.83 -10.52 -11.05
N THR A 120 -4.64 -9.28 -11.49
CA THR A 120 -4.59 -8.11 -10.61
C THR A 120 -5.91 -7.96 -9.84
N ILE A 121 -7.05 -8.02 -10.51
CA ILE A 121 -8.38 -7.94 -9.89
C ILE A 121 -8.59 -9.09 -8.89
N ARG A 122 -8.20 -10.31 -9.25
CA ARG A 122 -8.30 -11.48 -8.37
C ARG A 122 -7.49 -11.27 -7.09
N LEU A 123 -6.24 -10.82 -7.20
CA LEU A 123 -5.35 -10.58 -6.07
C LEU A 123 -5.88 -9.45 -5.17
N ILE A 124 -6.40 -8.37 -5.75
CA ILE A 124 -7.01 -7.28 -4.98
C ILE A 124 -8.22 -7.78 -4.18
N ARG A 125 -9.11 -8.57 -4.81
CA ARG A 125 -10.27 -9.14 -4.11
C ARG A 125 -9.85 -10.07 -2.98
N GLU A 126 -8.85 -10.92 -3.21
CA GLU A 126 -8.30 -11.81 -2.18
C GLU A 126 -7.74 -11.01 -0.99
N LEU A 127 -6.94 -9.98 -1.26
CA LEU A 127 -6.33 -9.14 -0.23
C LEU A 127 -7.38 -8.34 0.55
N ASN A 128 -8.35 -7.74 -0.15
CA ASN A 128 -9.44 -7.01 0.51
C ASN A 128 -10.27 -7.93 1.42
N ALA A 129 -10.50 -9.19 1.01
CA ALA A 129 -11.26 -10.16 1.83
C ALA A 129 -10.57 -10.49 3.16
N ILE A 130 -9.25 -10.38 3.25
CA ILE A 130 -8.47 -10.57 4.49
C ILE A 130 -8.16 -9.25 5.21
N GLY A 131 -8.70 -8.12 4.74
CA GLY A 131 -8.48 -6.80 5.32
C GLY A 131 -7.12 -6.17 4.98
N ALA A 132 -6.39 -6.72 4.02
CA ALA A 132 -5.19 -6.10 3.46
C ALA A 132 -5.56 -5.22 2.26
N ARG A 133 -4.77 -4.14 2.03
CA ARG A 133 -4.97 -3.21 0.92
C ARG A 133 -3.73 -3.07 0.06
N ILE A 134 -3.91 -2.53 -1.14
CA ILE A 134 -2.81 -2.20 -2.04
C ILE A 134 -2.85 -0.71 -2.36
N ILE A 135 -1.67 -0.10 -2.39
CA ILE A 135 -1.46 1.27 -2.86
C ILE A 135 -0.60 1.21 -4.12
N PHE A 136 -1.15 1.68 -5.23
CA PHE A 136 -0.45 1.87 -6.49
C PHE A 136 -0.03 3.34 -6.58
N GLU A 137 1.28 3.59 -6.48
CA GLU A 137 1.81 4.95 -6.36
C GLU A 137 1.59 5.79 -7.62
N ASN A 138 1.89 5.23 -8.81
CA ASN A 138 1.77 5.97 -10.07
C ASN A 138 0.32 6.34 -10.41
N GLU A 139 -0.60 5.45 -10.12
CA GLU A 139 -2.02 5.63 -10.40
C GLU A 139 -2.76 6.34 -9.26
N GLU A 140 -2.07 6.60 -8.15
CA GLU A 140 -2.65 7.20 -6.93
C GLU A 140 -3.87 6.43 -6.39
N ILE A 141 -3.89 5.11 -6.61
CA ILE A 141 -4.98 4.22 -6.19
C ILE A 141 -4.67 3.61 -4.84
N ASP A 142 -5.59 3.76 -3.89
CA ASP A 142 -5.64 2.99 -2.63
C ASP A 142 -6.90 2.11 -2.65
N THR A 143 -6.72 0.79 -2.70
CA THR A 143 -7.82 -0.17 -2.87
C THR A 143 -8.81 -0.18 -1.69
N SER A 144 -8.44 0.35 -0.53
CA SER A 144 -9.35 0.50 0.61
C SER A 144 -10.32 1.67 0.49
N LYS A 145 -10.03 2.61 -0.41
CA LYS A 145 -10.83 3.83 -0.61
C LYS A 145 -11.76 3.75 -1.81
N CYS A 146 -11.63 2.70 -2.62
CA CYS A 146 -12.38 2.53 -3.84
C CYS A 146 -13.44 1.43 -3.67
N GLU A 147 -14.63 1.67 -4.23
CA GLU A 147 -15.63 0.60 -4.39
C GLU A 147 -15.11 -0.46 -5.37
N SER A 148 -15.46 -1.73 -5.13
CA SER A 148 -14.92 -2.87 -5.87
C SER A 148 -15.18 -2.77 -7.38
N GLU A 149 -16.36 -2.30 -7.80
CA GLU A 149 -16.70 -2.16 -9.23
C GLU A 149 -15.96 -0.99 -9.89
N PHE A 150 -15.84 0.13 -9.20
CA PHE A 150 -15.07 1.28 -9.66
C PHE A 150 -13.58 0.90 -9.82
N LEU A 151 -13.04 0.14 -8.87
CA LEU A 151 -11.67 -0.33 -8.92
C LEU A 151 -11.41 -1.22 -10.15
N VAL A 152 -12.33 -2.14 -10.47
CA VAL A 152 -12.24 -3.00 -11.66
C VAL A 152 -12.21 -2.14 -12.92
N THR A 153 -13.17 -1.23 -13.07
CA THR A 153 -13.24 -0.32 -14.22
C THR A 153 -11.97 0.52 -14.39
N LEU A 154 -11.43 1.02 -13.29
CA LEU A 154 -10.22 1.83 -13.30
C LEU A 154 -8.99 1.01 -13.75
N ILE A 155 -8.83 -0.21 -13.23
CA ILE A 155 -7.73 -1.10 -13.62
C ILE A 155 -7.84 -1.53 -15.08
N GLU A 156 -9.05 -1.77 -15.57
CA GLU A 156 -9.30 -2.08 -16.99
C GLU A 156 -8.94 -0.89 -17.89
N ALA A 157 -9.31 0.32 -17.51
CA ALA A 157 -8.97 1.53 -18.23
C ALA A 157 -7.44 1.74 -18.32
N TYR A 158 -6.72 1.57 -17.23
CA TYR A 158 -5.25 1.65 -17.22
C TYR A 158 -4.60 0.56 -18.08
N ALA A 159 -5.12 -0.66 -18.04
CA ALA A 159 -4.61 -1.76 -18.88
C ALA A 159 -4.80 -1.48 -20.38
N GLN A 160 -5.93 -0.86 -20.76
CA GLN A 160 -6.19 -0.45 -22.15
C GLN A 160 -5.24 0.67 -22.58
N GLU A 161 -5.05 1.69 -21.75
CA GLU A 161 -4.14 2.80 -22.03
C GLU A 161 -2.68 2.33 -22.18
N GLU A 162 -2.19 1.45 -21.28
CA GLU A 162 -0.85 0.89 -21.38
C GLU A 162 -0.68 0.07 -22.67
N SER A 163 -1.69 -0.70 -23.07
CA SER A 163 -1.69 -1.47 -24.32
C SER A 163 -1.66 -0.56 -25.54
N TYR A 164 -2.43 0.53 -25.54
CA TYR A 164 -2.44 1.53 -26.61
C TYR A 164 -1.08 2.21 -26.75
N ASN A 165 -0.53 2.72 -25.66
CA ASN A 165 0.78 3.38 -25.63
C ASN A 165 1.91 2.46 -26.08
N ARG A 166 1.86 1.17 -25.71
CA ARG A 166 2.82 0.17 -26.17
C ARG A 166 2.72 -0.05 -27.68
N SER A 167 1.53 -0.10 -28.23
CA SER A 167 1.28 -0.27 -29.66
C SER A 167 1.78 0.93 -30.47
N GLU A 168 1.54 2.15 -29.99
CA GLU A 168 2.02 3.40 -30.59
C GLU A 168 3.55 3.47 -30.60
N ASN A 169 4.20 3.11 -29.48
CA ASN A 169 5.66 3.08 -29.38
C ASN A 169 6.28 2.06 -30.36
N ILE A 170 5.66 0.90 -30.55
CA ILE A 170 6.11 -0.11 -31.53
C ILE A 170 5.94 0.42 -32.94
N ARG A 171 4.81 1.05 -33.27
CA ARG A 171 4.59 1.65 -34.61
C ARG A 171 5.62 2.73 -34.92
N TRP A 172 5.90 3.60 -33.95
CA TRP A 172 6.88 4.67 -34.09
C TRP A 172 8.32 4.12 -34.26
N ALA A 173 8.71 3.09 -33.49
CA ALA A 173 10.00 2.42 -33.62
C ALA A 173 10.16 1.77 -35.00
N ASN A 174 9.12 1.05 -35.51
CA ASN A 174 9.14 0.44 -36.82
C ASN A 174 9.18 1.48 -37.95
N ALA A 175 8.48 2.60 -37.82
CA ALA A 175 8.54 3.69 -38.80
C ALA A 175 9.95 4.30 -38.90
N LYS A 176 10.62 4.54 -37.74
CA LYS A 176 12.01 5.01 -37.72
C LYS A 176 12.99 4.01 -38.33
N TRP A 177 12.80 2.72 -38.05
CA TRP A 177 13.67 1.68 -38.61
C TRP A 177 13.57 1.60 -40.13
N ASN A 178 12.36 1.69 -40.69
CA ASN A 178 12.15 1.69 -42.15
C ASN A 178 12.72 2.93 -42.85
N ILE A 179 12.84 4.07 -42.18
CA ILE A 179 13.45 5.29 -42.71
C ILE A 179 14.99 5.18 -42.69
N ALA A 180 15.57 4.49 -41.70
CA ALA A 180 17.02 4.31 -41.56
C ALA A 180 17.60 3.22 -42.49
N SER A 181 16.74 2.42 -43.14
CA SER A 181 17.11 1.35 -44.08
C SER A 181 16.96 1.72 -45.54
N LEU A 182 16.69 2.99 -45.88
CA LEU A 182 16.68 3.60 -47.21
C LEU A 182 17.93 4.47 -47.39
#